data_0670853b5204ec6813d9d96c27fa4364
#
_entry.id   0670853b5204ec6813d9d96c27fa4364
#
_cell.length_a   1.000
_cell.length_b   1.000
_cell.length_c   1.000
_cell.angle_alpha   90.00
_cell.angle_beta   90.00
_cell.angle_gamma   90.00
#
_symmetry.space_group_name_H-M   'P 1'
#
loop_
_entity.id
_entity.type
_entity.pdbx_description
1 polymer ?
#
loop_
_entity_poly.entity_id
_entity_poly.type
_entity_poly.pdbx_seq_one_letter_code
_entity_poly.pdbx_strand_id
1 'polypeptide(L)'
;GHGTVTIGAVEKFLTETAWREGWVAPIRPSVERSQTIGIVGAGPAGLAAAERLRTRGYQVVVYDRHDRVGGLLIYGIPNFKLEKSVVERRTERLIDGGVTFELKCNVVEDVSFADLRAKHDAVVIATGVYKAKPLNAPNDGGVVAALDFLIAANRVGLGDEAPDFSSGRLNAKDRRVVVIGGGDTAMDCVRTARRQGAASVTCLYR
;
A
#
# COMPACT_ATOMS: atom_id res chain seq x y z
N GLY A 1 6.08 -34.40 -19.89
CA GLY A 1 5.21 -33.39 -19.30
C GLY A 1 5.71 -32.00 -19.60
N HIS A 2 4.84 -31.10 -20.00
CA HIS A 2 5.19 -29.70 -20.19
C HIS A 2 5.50 -29.09 -18.83
N GLY A 3 6.54 -28.23 -18.72
CA GLY A 3 6.91 -27.54 -17.48
C GLY A 3 5.76 -26.66 -16.93
N THR A 4 5.90 -26.23 -15.67
CA THR A 4 4.95 -25.32 -15.02
C THR A 4 4.84 -24.00 -15.78
N VAL A 5 3.62 -23.58 -16.07
CA VAL A 5 3.35 -22.24 -16.64
C VAL A 5 3.37 -21.21 -15.53
N THR A 6 4.24 -20.21 -15.65
CA THR A 6 4.33 -19.08 -14.69
C THR A 6 3.33 -17.99 -15.08
N ILE A 7 2.06 -18.16 -14.71
CA ILE A 7 0.97 -17.23 -15.05
C ILE A 7 1.30 -15.80 -14.67
N GLY A 8 1.76 -15.57 -13.43
CA GLY A 8 2.11 -14.22 -12.97
C GLY A 8 3.23 -13.54 -13.77
N ALA A 9 4.20 -14.31 -14.30
CA ALA A 9 5.24 -13.75 -15.16
C ALA A 9 4.69 -13.36 -16.54
N VAL A 10 3.74 -14.12 -17.07
CA VAL A 10 3.05 -13.78 -18.32
C VAL A 10 2.19 -12.53 -18.15
N GLU A 11 1.40 -12.45 -17.08
CA GLU A 11 0.59 -11.27 -16.75
C GLU A 11 1.44 -10.01 -16.57
N LYS A 12 2.58 -10.15 -15.85
CA LYS A 12 3.53 -9.05 -15.71
C LYS A 12 4.07 -8.61 -17.06
N PHE A 13 4.52 -9.55 -17.89
CA PHE A 13 5.06 -9.23 -19.22
C PHE A 13 4.05 -8.49 -20.09
N LEU A 14 2.80 -8.96 -20.14
CA LEU A 14 1.74 -8.32 -20.91
C LEU A 14 1.46 -6.91 -20.39
N THR A 15 1.36 -6.73 -19.08
CA THR A 15 1.09 -5.44 -18.46
C THR A 15 2.24 -4.46 -18.69
N GLU A 16 3.49 -4.88 -18.47
CA GLU A 16 4.67 -4.03 -18.70
C GLU A 16 4.81 -3.65 -20.17
N THR A 17 4.51 -4.57 -21.07
CA THR A 17 4.49 -4.28 -22.51
C THR A 17 3.43 -3.25 -22.85
N ALA A 18 2.20 -3.41 -22.34
CA ALA A 18 1.11 -2.46 -22.60
C ALA A 18 1.45 -1.05 -22.12
N TRP A 19 2.11 -0.90 -20.97
CA TRP A 19 2.59 0.39 -20.48
C TRP A 19 3.68 0.97 -21.37
N ARG A 20 4.68 0.18 -21.75
CA ARG A 20 5.80 0.60 -22.58
C ARG A 20 5.36 1.05 -23.97
N GLU A 21 4.40 0.34 -24.57
CA GLU A 21 3.85 0.65 -25.88
C GLU A 21 2.77 1.76 -25.86
N GLY A 22 2.45 2.32 -24.67
CA GLY A 22 1.46 3.39 -24.54
C GLY A 22 -0.01 2.94 -24.71
N TRP A 23 -0.29 1.64 -24.59
CA TRP A 23 -1.66 1.11 -24.75
C TRP A 23 -2.52 1.38 -23.50
N VAL A 24 -1.88 1.66 -22.37
CA VAL A 24 -2.59 1.98 -21.12
C VAL A 24 -2.86 3.48 -21.06
N ALA A 25 -3.95 3.90 -21.65
CA ALA A 25 -4.35 5.31 -21.66
C ALA A 25 -5.00 5.75 -20.34
N PRO A 26 -5.03 7.07 -20.03
CA PRO A 26 -5.87 7.63 -18.99
C PRO A 26 -7.35 7.26 -19.16
N ILE A 27 -8.09 7.24 -18.06
CA ILE A 27 -9.51 6.93 -18.09
C ILE A 27 -10.26 8.04 -18.84
N ARG A 28 -11.05 7.64 -19.82
CA ARG A 28 -11.94 8.54 -20.57
C ARG A 28 -13.35 7.95 -20.52
N PRO A 29 -14.22 8.39 -19.59
CA PRO A 29 -15.58 7.91 -19.55
C PRO A 29 -16.36 8.38 -20.80
N SER A 30 -17.25 7.53 -21.27
CA SER A 30 -18.12 7.87 -22.42
C SER A 30 -19.17 8.93 -22.06
N VAL A 31 -19.53 9.06 -20.80
CA VAL A 31 -20.50 10.03 -20.27
C VAL A 31 -19.97 10.55 -18.94
N GLU A 32 -19.89 11.88 -18.81
CA GLU A 32 -19.60 12.52 -17.52
C GLU A 32 -20.89 12.67 -16.70
N ARG A 33 -20.81 12.35 -15.43
CA ARG A 33 -21.90 12.47 -14.47
C ARG A 33 -21.62 13.62 -13.50
N SER A 34 -22.68 14.25 -13.01
CA SER A 34 -22.57 15.32 -12.02
C SER A 34 -22.40 14.81 -10.59
N GLN A 35 -22.73 13.53 -10.35
CA GLN A 35 -22.62 12.93 -9.02
C GLN A 35 -21.17 12.77 -8.60
N THR A 36 -20.91 13.08 -7.33
CA THR A 36 -19.61 13.02 -6.69
C THR A 36 -19.52 11.85 -5.71
N ILE A 37 -18.41 11.14 -5.74
CA ILE A 37 -18.14 10.00 -4.84
C ILE A 37 -16.88 10.29 -4.03
N GLY A 38 -17.02 10.30 -2.70
CA GLY A 38 -15.89 10.32 -1.78
C GLY A 38 -15.40 8.90 -1.48
N ILE A 39 -14.09 8.67 -1.50
CA ILE A 39 -13.49 7.39 -1.12
C ILE A 39 -12.53 7.64 0.04
N VAL A 40 -12.70 6.94 1.15
CA VAL A 40 -11.81 7.02 2.31
C VAL A 40 -10.81 5.88 2.27
N GLY A 41 -9.56 6.20 1.97
CA GLY A 41 -8.44 5.27 1.82
C GLY A 41 -7.97 5.11 0.39
N ALA A 42 -6.70 5.47 0.14
CA ALA A 42 -6.01 5.35 -1.16
C ALA A 42 -5.22 4.03 -1.31
N GLY A 43 -5.59 3.00 -0.56
CA GLY A 43 -5.04 1.65 -0.71
C GLY A 43 -5.61 0.90 -1.92
N PRO A 44 -5.25 -0.38 -2.13
CA PRO A 44 -5.68 -1.18 -3.29
C PRO A 44 -7.18 -1.17 -3.54
N ALA A 45 -7.99 -1.28 -2.48
CA ALA A 45 -9.45 -1.29 -2.57
C ALA A 45 -10.00 0.08 -3.02
N GLY A 46 -9.49 1.17 -2.43
CA GLY A 46 -9.88 2.54 -2.80
C GLY A 46 -9.50 2.87 -4.24
N LEU A 47 -8.30 2.50 -4.68
CA LEU A 47 -7.84 2.70 -6.05
C LEU A 47 -8.68 1.92 -7.07
N ALA A 48 -9.04 0.66 -6.75
CA ALA A 48 -9.92 -0.13 -7.60
C ALA A 48 -11.33 0.47 -7.70
N ALA A 49 -11.87 0.95 -6.57
CA ALA A 49 -13.16 1.65 -6.54
C ALA A 49 -13.10 2.96 -7.36
N ALA A 50 -12.05 3.76 -7.16
CA ALA A 50 -11.84 5.02 -7.89
C ALA A 50 -11.81 4.79 -9.41
N GLU A 51 -11.03 3.81 -9.86
CA GLU A 51 -10.95 3.46 -11.28
C GLU A 51 -12.30 3.05 -11.86
N ARG A 52 -13.03 2.17 -11.17
CA ARG A 52 -14.34 1.69 -11.63
C ARG A 52 -15.41 2.75 -11.65
N LEU A 53 -15.43 3.62 -10.64
CA LEU A 53 -16.39 4.72 -10.57
C LEU A 53 -16.06 5.79 -11.61
N ARG A 54 -14.79 6.14 -11.75
CA ARG A 54 -14.36 7.12 -12.77
C ARG A 54 -14.65 6.63 -14.20
N THR A 55 -14.41 5.36 -14.49
CA THR A 55 -14.75 4.75 -15.80
C THR A 55 -16.24 4.86 -16.10
N ARG A 56 -17.11 4.90 -15.09
CA ARG A 56 -18.56 5.12 -15.25
C ARG A 56 -18.96 6.60 -15.29
N GLY A 57 -17.99 7.52 -15.24
CA GLY A 57 -18.18 8.94 -15.37
C GLY A 57 -18.45 9.71 -14.07
N TYR A 58 -18.42 9.07 -12.92
CA TYR A 58 -18.57 9.76 -11.64
C TYR A 58 -17.38 10.66 -11.33
N GLN A 59 -17.63 11.80 -10.68
CA GLN A 59 -16.58 12.62 -10.10
C GLN A 59 -16.06 11.93 -8.83
N VAL A 60 -14.75 11.66 -8.75
CA VAL A 60 -14.20 10.86 -7.66
C VAL A 60 -13.13 11.64 -6.91
N VAL A 61 -13.27 11.71 -5.58
CA VAL A 61 -12.28 12.27 -4.66
C VAL A 61 -11.88 11.19 -3.66
N VAL A 62 -10.57 10.92 -3.55
CA VAL A 62 -10.01 9.93 -2.64
C VAL A 62 -9.27 10.65 -1.52
N TYR A 63 -9.63 10.36 -0.27
CA TYR A 63 -9.04 10.92 0.94
C TYR A 63 -8.12 9.88 1.59
N ASP A 64 -6.90 10.26 1.92
CA ASP A 64 -5.98 9.38 2.66
C ASP A 64 -5.14 10.17 3.67
N ARG A 65 -4.95 9.59 4.85
CA ARG A 65 -4.12 10.16 5.92
C ARG A 65 -2.64 10.20 5.60
N HIS A 66 -2.19 9.38 4.66
CA HIS A 66 -0.78 9.32 4.26
C HIS A 66 -0.46 10.37 3.20
N ASP A 67 0.82 10.59 3.00
CA ASP A 67 1.38 11.55 2.05
C ASP A 67 1.53 11.00 0.62
N ARG A 68 1.27 9.69 0.42
CA ARG A 68 1.33 9.01 -0.89
C ARG A 68 0.16 8.08 -1.09
N VAL A 69 -0.25 7.97 -2.33
CA VAL A 69 -1.26 7.02 -2.79
C VAL A 69 -0.69 5.60 -2.84
N GLY A 70 -1.48 4.61 -2.49
CA GLY A 70 -1.12 3.20 -2.58
C GLY A 70 -1.28 2.40 -1.29
N GLY A 71 -1.40 3.07 -0.13
CA GLY A 71 -1.55 2.40 1.16
C GLY A 71 -0.44 1.36 1.39
N LEU A 72 -0.79 0.11 1.66
CA LEU A 72 0.21 -0.94 1.89
C LEU A 72 1.02 -1.34 0.63
N LEU A 73 0.62 -0.96 -0.57
CA LEU A 73 1.45 -1.14 -1.77
C LEU A 73 2.72 -0.27 -1.69
N ILE A 74 2.61 0.92 -1.09
CA ILE A 74 3.75 1.83 -0.88
C ILE A 74 4.46 1.49 0.43
N TYR A 75 3.71 1.41 1.55
CA TYR A 75 4.32 1.37 2.88
C TYR A 75 4.51 -0.05 3.44
N GLY A 76 3.73 -1.05 3.00
CA GLY A 76 3.76 -2.40 3.55
C GLY A 76 4.61 -3.38 2.73
N ILE A 77 4.41 -3.43 1.42
CA ILE A 77 5.12 -4.37 0.54
C ILE A 77 6.55 -3.85 0.29
N PRO A 78 7.61 -4.66 0.52
CA PRO A 78 8.98 -4.23 0.26
C PRO A 78 9.24 -3.93 -1.23
N ASN A 79 10.13 -2.95 -1.50
CA ASN A 79 10.45 -2.52 -2.87
C ASN A 79 11.00 -3.65 -3.75
N PHE A 80 11.74 -4.60 -3.18
CA PHE A 80 12.25 -5.76 -3.92
C PHE A 80 11.17 -6.75 -4.40
N LYS A 81 9.92 -6.60 -3.89
CA LYS A 81 8.75 -7.39 -4.27
C LYS A 81 7.81 -6.62 -5.18
N LEU A 82 7.65 -5.32 -4.94
CA LEU A 82 6.86 -4.40 -5.74
C LEU A 82 7.57 -3.05 -5.82
N GLU A 83 8.10 -2.73 -6.98
CA GLU A 83 8.71 -1.43 -7.26
C GLU A 83 7.68 -0.32 -7.13
N LYS A 84 8.04 0.77 -6.42
CA LYS A 84 7.09 1.86 -6.10
C LYS A 84 6.63 2.60 -7.35
N SER A 85 7.48 2.72 -8.36
CA SER A 85 7.14 3.28 -9.67
C SER A 85 5.93 2.61 -10.35
N VAL A 86 5.69 1.32 -10.08
CA VAL A 86 4.49 0.62 -10.58
C VAL A 86 3.21 1.16 -9.95
N VAL A 87 3.26 1.55 -8.68
CA VAL A 87 2.13 2.15 -7.96
C VAL A 87 1.95 3.60 -8.38
N GLU A 88 3.05 4.33 -8.52
CA GLU A 88 3.08 5.74 -8.93
C GLU A 88 2.47 5.93 -10.32
N ARG A 89 2.91 5.19 -11.33
CA ARG A 89 2.36 5.28 -12.70
C ARG A 89 0.86 4.95 -12.76
N ARG A 90 0.38 4.02 -11.90
CA ARG A 90 -1.06 3.76 -11.78
C ARG A 90 -1.80 4.93 -11.17
N THR A 91 -1.21 5.57 -10.18
CA THR A 91 -1.76 6.79 -9.56
C THR A 91 -1.86 7.91 -10.58
N GLU A 92 -0.80 8.17 -11.34
CA GLU A 92 -0.76 9.16 -12.41
C GLU A 92 -1.89 8.92 -13.42
N ARG A 93 -2.06 7.68 -13.88
CA ARG A 93 -3.16 7.32 -14.79
C ARG A 93 -4.55 7.67 -14.23
N LEU A 94 -4.75 7.51 -12.91
CA LEU A 94 -6.01 7.87 -12.27
C LEU A 94 -6.18 9.39 -12.19
N ILE A 95 -5.12 10.12 -11.86
CA ILE A 95 -5.10 11.59 -11.83
C ILE A 95 -5.39 12.15 -13.24
N ASP A 96 -4.69 11.66 -14.24
CA ASP A 96 -4.89 12.04 -15.66
C ASP A 96 -6.30 11.69 -16.15
N GLY A 97 -6.92 10.68 -15.53
CA GLY A 97 -8.30 10.28 -15.74
C GLY A 97 -9.33 11.16 -15.03
N GLY A 98 -8.90 12.11 -14.20
CA GLY A 98 -9.77 13.04 -13.47
C GLY A 98 -10.17 12.55 -12.05
N VAL A 99 -9.40 11.64 -11.44
CA VAL A 99 -9.54 11.32 -10.01
C VAL A 99 -8.74 12.32 -9.19
N THR A 100 -9.35 12.91 -8.17
CA THR A 100 -8.68 13.82 -7.23
C THR A 100 -8.24 13.06 -5.98
N PHE A 101 -7.05 13.37 -5.48
CA PHE A 101 -6.51 12.80 -4.23
C PHE A 101 -6.26 13.91 -3.21
N GLU A 102 -6.90 13.80 -2.06
CA GLU A 102 -6.71 14.63 -0.87
C GLU A 102 -5.87 13.82 0.12
N LEU A 103 -4.55 14.01 0.05
CA LEU A 103 -3.57 13.31 0.90
C LEU A 103 -3.30 14.10 2.18
N LYS A 104 -2.69 13.44 3.19
CA LYS A 104 -2.50 13.97 4.54
C LYS A 104 -3.82 14.44 5.18
N CYS A 105 -4.91 13.81 4.80
CA CYS A 105 -6.24 14.08 5.28
C CYS A 105 -6.75 12.87 6.09
N ASN A 106 -6.69 12.97 7.41
CA ASN A 106 -7.22 11.94 8.30
C ASN A 106 -8.71 12.19 8.52
N VAL A 107 -9.53 11.36 7.89
CA VAL A 107 -10.99 11.44 8.06
C VAL A 107 -11.34 11.12 9.52
N VAL A 108 -12.19 11.93 10.10
CA VAL A 108 -12.57 12.06 11.50
C VAL A 108 -11.76 13.13 12.26
N GLU A 109 -10.46 13.27 12.01
CA GLU A 109 -9.61 14.26 12.68
C GLU A 109 -9.57 15.59 11.91
N ASP A 110 -9.27 15.55 10.59
CA ASP A 110 -9.15 16.73 9.74
C ASP A 110 -10.47 17.10 9.05
N VAL A 111 -11.26 16.09 8.68
CA VAL A 111 -12.59 16.25 8.05
C VAL A 111 -13.55 15.30 8.72
N SER A 112 -14.68 15.80 9.21
CA SER A 112 -15.68 14.94 9.81
C SER A 112 -16.35 14.03 8.78
N PHE A 113 -16.77 12.84 9.20
CA PHE A 113 -17.50 11.93 8.32
C PHE A 113 -18.86 12.51 7.88
N ALA A 114 -19.47 13.36 8.72
CA ALA A 114 -20.70 14.07 8.39
C ALA A 114 -20.49 15.07 7.25
N ASP A 115 -19.38 15.82 7.27
CA ASP A 115 -19.03 16.77 6.20
C ASP A 115 -18.75 16.05 4.88
N LEU A 116 -18.06 14.91 4.93
CA LEU A 116 -17.85 14.09 3.74
C LEU A 116 -19.16 13.59 3.14
N ARG A 117 -20.10 13.16 3.99
CA ARG A 117 -21.42 12.75 3.54
C ARG A 117 -22.27 13.89 2.98
N ALA A 118 -22.07 15.10 3.48
CA ALA A 118 -22.74 16.28 2.95
C ALA A 118 -22.15 16.76 1.61
N LYS A 119 -20.83 16.55 1.43
CA LYS A 119 -20.08 16.96 0.24
C LYS A 119 -20.27 16.03 -0.96
N HIS A 120 -20.56 14.74 -0.71
CA HIS A 120 -20.61 13.70 -1.74
C HIS A 120 -21.97 13.00 -1.79
N ASP A 121 -22.41 12.62 -2.97
CA ASP A 121 -23.64 11.83 -3.17
C ASP A 121 -23.52 10.41 -2.57
N ALA A 122 -22.30 9.87 -2.50
CA ALA A 122 -21.98 8.61 -1.82
C ALA A 122 -20.56 8.61 -1.28
N VAL A 123 -20.32 7.82 -0.21
CA VAL A 123 -19.00 7.63 0.38
C VAL A 123 -18.68 6.13 0.45
N VAL A 124 -17.50 5.77 -0.04
CA VAL A 124 -16.93 4.41 0.03
C VAL A 124 -15.86 4.38 1.11
N ILE A 125 -15.93 3.44 2.04
CA ILE A 125 -14.92 3.24 3.10
C ILE A 125 -13.99 2.11 2.67
N ALA A 126 -12.71 2.42 2.46
CA ALA A 126 -11.66 1.51 1.99
C ALA A 126 -10.37 1.64 2.80
N THR A 127 -10.50 1.83 4.12
CA THR A 127 -9.40 2.17 5.05
C THR A 127 -8.42 1.03 5.31
N GLY A 128 -8.72 -0.21 4.90
CA GLY A 128 -7.91 -1.38 5.18
C GLY A 128 -7.93 -1.81 6.66
N VAL A 129 -7.00 -2.67 7.05
CA VAL A 129 -6.86 -3.19 8.42
C VAL A 129 -5.43 -2.97 8.90
N TYR A 130 -5.27 -2.04 9.85
CA TYR A 130 -3.96 -1.69 10.42
C TYR A 130 -3.76 -2.18 11.86
N LYS A 131 -4.83 -2.61 12.55
CA LYS A 131 -4.72 -3.10 13.92
C LYS A 131 -4.12 -4.50 13.92
N ALA A 132 -2.90 -4.63 14.44
CA ALA A 132 -2.25 -5.91 14.61
C ALA A 132 -3.00 -6.78 15.62
N LYS A 133 -3.02 -8.11 15.38
CA LYS A 133 -3.46 -9.05 16.41
C LYS A 133 -2.39 -9.10 17.52
N PRO A 134 -2.76 -9.01 18.80
CA PRO A 134 -1.80 -9.10 19.89
C PRO A 134 -1.14 -10.48 19.88
N LEU A 135 0.16 -10.50 20.15
CA LEU A 135 0.87 -11.73 20.47
C LEU A 135 0.72 -12.00 21.98
N ASN A 136 0.21 -13.18 22.34
CA ASN A 136 0.13 -13.59 23.73
C ASN A 136 1.51 -14.11 24.20
N ALA A 137 2.44 -13.18 24.41
CA ALA A 137 3.78 -13.45 24.92
C ALA A 137 4.25 -12.27 25.78
N PRO A 138 5.15 -12.50 26.76
CA PRO A 138 5.80 -11.41 27.47
C PRO A 138 6.47 -10.45 26.49
N ASN A 139 6.25 -9.17 26.70
CA ASN A 139 6.86 -8.12 25.87
C ASN A 139 7.68 -7.17 26.74
N ASP A 140 8.99 -7.37 26.72
CA ASP A 140 9.99 -6.54 27.40
C ASP A 140 10.55 -5.41 26.49
N GLY A 141 9.82 -5.07 25.42
CA GLY A 141 10.22 -4.07 24.43
C GLY A 141 10.91 -4.63 23.19
N GLY A 142 11.20 -5.94 23.15
CA GLY A 142 11.81 -6.63 22.01
C GLY A 142 10.83 -7.11 20.95
N VAL A 143 9.52 -7.09 21.23
CA VAL A 143 8.48 -7.53 20.31
C VAL A 143 7.93 -6.33 19.53
N VAL A 144 7.98 -6.39 18.21
CA VAL A 144 7.48 -5.35 17.31
C VAL A 144 6.48 -5.93 16.31
N ALA A 145 5.48 -5.14 15.91
CA ALA A 145 4.55 -5.56 14.89
C ALA A 145 5.25 -5.61 13.51
N ALA A 146 4.96 -6.66 12.74
CA ALA A 146 5.54 -6.86 11.41
C ALA A 146 5.29 -5.65 10.48
N LEU A 147 4.08 -5.09 10.54
CA LEU A 147 3.72 -3.95 9.70
C LEU A 147 4.54 -2.71 10.05
N ASP A 148 4.76 -2.39 11.32
CA ASP A 148 5.57 -1.25 11.74
C ASP A 148 7.02 -1.39 11.26
N PHE A 149 7.59 -2.59 11.35
CA PHE A 149 8.92 -2.90 10.85
C PHE A 149 9.02 -2.70 9.33
N LEU A 150 8.04 -3.18 8.56
CA LEU A 150 8.02 -3.05 7.10
C LEU A 150 7.78 -1.60 6.67
N ILE A 151 6.90 -0.87 7.35
CA ILE A 151 6.65 0.56 7.08
C ILE A 151 7.92 1.37 7.31
N ALA A 152 8.62 1.17 8.42
CA ALA A 152 9.87 1.87 8.71
C ALA A 152 10.92 1.60 7.63
N ALA A 153 11.09 0.33 7.22
CA ALA A 153 12.02 -0.05 6.16
C ALA A 153 11.66 0.58 4.79
N ASN A 154 10.37 0.59 4.43
CA ASN A 154 9.92 1.19 3.18
C ASN A 154 10.07 2.72 3.18
N ARG A 155 9.78 3.41 4.31
CA ARG A 155 9.98 4.85 4.44
C ARG A 155 11.44 5.22 4.21
N VAL A 156 12.38 4.53 4.83
CA VAL A 156 13.82 4.73 4.57
C VAL A 156 14.16 4.51 3.10
N GLY A 157 13.60 3.46 2.49
CA GLY A 157 13.79 3.18 1.04
C GLY A 157 13.20 4.25 0.12
N LEU A 158 12.21 5.03 0.59
CA LEU A 158 11.61 6.17 -0.09
C LEU A 158 12.35 7.50 0.17
N GLY A 159 13.38 7.50 1.02
CA GLY A 159 14.12 8.70 1.42
C GLY A 159 13.45 9.48 2.55
N ASP A 160 12.44 8.91 3.21
CA ASP A 160 11.74 9.56 4.32
C ASP A 160 12.50 9.39 5.63
N GLU A 161 12.28 10.31 6.56
CA GLU A 161 12.69 10.14 7.95
C GLU A 161 11.89 9.00 8.61
N ALA A 162 12.60 8.13 9.32
CA ALA A 162 12.02 7.05 10.11
C ALA A 162 12.74 6.96 11.47
N PRO A 163 12.33 7.75 12.48
CA PRO A 163 13.02 7.84 13.76
C PRO A 163 13.22 6.50 14.46
N ASP A 164 12.21 5.63 14.42
CA ASP A 164 12.28 4.28 14.99
C ASP A 164 13.27 3.35 14.25
N PHE A 165 13.52 3.60 12.99
CA PHE A 165 14.57 2.90 12.24
C PHE A 165 15.95 3.44 12.62
N SER A 166 16.10 4.77 12.66
CA SER A 166 17.36 5.44 12.98
C SER A 166 17.81 5.17 14.43
N SER A 167 16.87 5.09 15.39
CA SER A 167 17.15 4.71 16.78
C SER A 167 17.51 3.22 16.95
N GLY A 168 17.34 2.42 15.90
CA GLY A 168 17.55 0.98 15.94
C GLY A 168 16.37 0.16 16.48
N ARG A 169 15.26 0.78 16.89
CA ARG A 169 14.08 0.06 17.38
C ARG A 169 13.45 -0.83 16.29
N LEU A 170 13.33 -0.31 15.08
CA LEU A 170 12.78 -1.00 13.91
C LEU A 170 13.86 -1.30 12.84
N ASN A 171 15.11 -1.52 13.27
CA ASN A 171 16.22 -1.87 12.40
C ASN A 171 16.85 -3.19 12.87
N ALA A 172 16.96 -4.13 11.95
CA ALA A 172 17.47 -5.48 12.23
C ALA A 172 19.00 -5.61 12.15
N LYS A 173 19.73 -4.54 11.81
CA LYS A 173 21.20 -4.59 11.64
C LYS A 173 21.86 -5.13 12.90
N ASP A 174 22.74 -6.10 12.71
CA ASP A 174 23.55 -6.78 13.74
C ASP A 174 22.72 -7.49 14.84
N ARG A 175 21.39 -7.65 14.65
CA ARG A 175 20.49 -8.29 15.61
C ARG A 175 20.22 -9.74 15.26
N ARG A 176 19.92 -10.53 16.30
CA ARG A 176 19.30 -11.85 16.14
C ARG A 176 17.78 -11.66 16.11
N VAL A 177 17.17 -11.95 14.98
CA VAL A 177 15.75 -11.69 14.72
C VAL A 177 14.98 -13.00 14.71
N VAL A 178 13.85 -13.03 15.40
CA VAL A 178 12.87 -14.11 15.31
C VAL A 178 11.60 -13.57 14.70
N VAL A 179 11.14 -14.17 13.60
CA VAL A 179 9.89 -13.82 12.93
C VAL A 179 8.86 -14.89 13.26
N ILE A 180 7.74 -14.48 13.85
CA ILE A 180 6.64 -15.39 14.22
C ILE A 180 5.55 -15.31 13.14
N GLY A 181 5.39 -16.39 12.38
CA GLY A 181 4.43 -16.52 11.28
C GLY A 181 5.05 -17.14 10.03
N GLY A 182 4.25 -17.79 9.18
CA GLY A 182 4.68 -18.47 7.95
C GLY A 182 4.08 -17.90 6.67
N GLY A 183 3.31 -16.82 6.75
CA GLY A 183 2.68 -16.20 5.58
C GLY A 183 3.58 -15.18 4.87
N ASP A 184 3.07 -14.58 3.80
CA ASP A 184 3.80 -13.61 2.98
C ASP A 184 4.41 -12.45 3.77
N THR A 185 3.66 -11.88 4.71
CA THR A 185 4.16 -10.79 5.58
C THR A 185 5.36 -11.23 6.40
N ALA A 186 5.35 -12.47 6.93
CA ALA A 186 6.48 -13.01 7.67
C ALA A 186 7.70 -13.19 6.78
N MET A 187 7.50 -13.70 5.56
CA MET A 187 8.59 -13.84 4.57
C MET A 187 9.14 -12.48 4.13
N ASP A 188 8.31 -11.47 4.02
CA ASP A 188 8.74 -10.09 3.74
C ASP A 188 9.59 -9.54 4.90
N CYS A 189 9.23 -9.82 6.15
CA CYS A 189 10.04 -9.46 7.33
C CYS A 189 11.37 -10.20 7.35
N VAL A 190 11.40 -11.51 7.09
CA VAL A 190 12.64 -12.32 7.02
C VAL A 190 13.60 -11.74 5.98
N ARG A 191 13.09 -11.47 4.77
CA ARG A 191 13.89 -10.94 3.66
C ARG A 191 14.39 -9.53 3.93
N THR A 192 13.55 -8.69 4.55
CA THR A 192 13.91 -7.32 4.93
C THR A 192 14.98 -7.33 6.01
N ALA A 193 14.81 -8.11 7.08
CA ALA A 193 15.79 -8.22 8.16
C ALA A 193 17.17 -8.69 7.64
N ARG A 194 17.20 -9.67 6.74
CA ARG A 194 18.45 -10.13 6.11
C ARG A 194 19.12 -9.02 5.29
N ARG A 195 18.35 -8.23 4.53
CA ARG A 195 18.87 -7.10 3.72
C ARG A 195 19.38 -5.95 4.60
N GLN A 196 18.82 -5.81 5.79
CA GLN A 196 19.31 -4.85 6.77
C GLN A 196 20.59 -5.29 7.48
N GLY A 197 21.07 -6.51 7.27
CA GLY A 197 22.28 -7.03 7.89
C GLY A 197 22.05 -7.64 9.26
N ALA A 198 20.91 -8.31 9.48
CA ALA A 198 20.69 -9.07 10.71
C ALA A 198 21.74 -10.15 10.90
N ALA A 199 22.26 -10.33 12.12
CA ALA A 199 23.24 -11.36 12.47
C ALA A 199 22.67 -12.78 12.27
N SER A 200 21.39 -12.96 12.58
CA SER A 200 20.64 -14.18 12.25
C SER A 200 19.14 -13.88 12.11
N VAL A 201 18.45 -14.68 11.30
CA VAL A 201 16.98 -14.59 11.17
C VAL A 201 16.39 -15.99 11.27
N THR A 202 15.54 -16.21 12.25
CA THR A 202 14.81 -17.47 12.46
C THR A 202 13.32 -17.24 12.23
N CYS A 203 12.67 -18.09 11.45
CA CYS A 203 11.23 -18.04 11.23
C CYS A 203 10.55 -19.18 12.01
N LEU A 204 9.60 -18.83 12.86
CA LEU A 204 8.80 -19.77 13.65
C LEU A 204 7.36 -19.77 13.15
N TYR A 205 6.88 -20.94 12.74
CA TYR A 205 5.48 -21.14 12.32
C TYR A 205 5.02 -22.56 12.70
N ARG A 206 3.74 -22.76 12.78
CA ARG A 206 3.12 -24.07 13.01
C ARG A 206 2.37 -24.56 11.77
#